data_11f010b00a7e6fad85b92a5d7cfb969b
#
_entry.id   11f010b00a7e6fad85b92a5d7cfb969b
#
_cell.length_a   1.000
_cell.length_b   1.000
_cell.length_c   1.000
_cell.angle_alpha   90.00
_cell.angle_beta   90.00
_cell.angle_gamma   90.00
#
_symmetry.space_group_name_H-M   'P 1'
#
loop_
_entity.id
_entity.type
_entity.pdbx_description
1 polymer ?
#
loop_
_entity_poly.entity_id
_entity_poly.type
_entity_poly.pdbx_seq_one_letter_code
_entity_poly.pdbx_strand_id
1 'polypeptide(L)'
;MNPHFIFNSLNSIDDYILDEAPIKAHDYLVMFAELMRDILNRSTQPLTRLDQEIEMLEKYIETEQMRLGEGLRYMVELNGDIDTVSTYIPTMILQPFLENAIWHGIGNRESGGLVTLRFGLNEANSSLIATVEDDGRGRRATEGSSVANAKKETKKHASKALNITRQRLELLNKKLITAPSTSLAQIG
;
A
#
# COMPACT_ATOMS: atom_id res chain seq x y z
N MET A 1 8.98 2.03 2.07
CA MET A 1 8.86 2.01 0.60
C MET A 1 9.83 1.02 0.00
N ASN A 2 9.39 0.23 -0.94
CA ASN A 2 10.19 -0.78 -1.60
C ASN A 2 11.11 -0.11 -2.65
N PRO A 3 12.45 -0.28 -2.62
CA PRO A 3 13.34 0.24 -3.66
C PRO A 3 12.92 -0.17 -5.07
N HIS A 4 12.31 -1.32 -5.20
CA HIS A 4 11.80 -1.86 -6.46
C HIS A 4 10.69 -0.98 -7.08
N PHE A 5 9.86 -0.32 -6.27
CA PHE A 5 8.89 0.67 -6.77
C PHE A 5 9.58 1.82 -7.50
N ILE A 6 10.64 2.38 -6.89
CA ILE A 6 11.39 3.51 -7.49
C ILE A 6 12.00 3.11 -8.84
N PHE A 7 12.67 1.94 -8.88
CA PHE A 7 13.28 1.46 -10.13
C PHE A 7 12.24 1.20 -11.23
N ASN A 8 11.10 0.62 -10.86
CA ASN A 8 10.04 0.36 -11.86
C ASN A 8 9.39 1.64 -12.36
N SER A 9 9.20 2.63 -11.48
CA SER A 9 8.67 3.93 -11.90
C SER A 9 9.63 4.63 -12.87
N LEU A 10 10.93 4.57 -12.63
CA LEU A 10 11.92 5.13 -13.54
C LEU A 10 11.95 4.38 -14.88
N ASN A 11 11.85 3.04 -14.87
CA ASN A 11 11.76 2.25 -16.11
C ASN A 11 10.50 2.59 -16.90
N SER A 12 9.35 2.79 -16.25
CA SER A 12 8.11 3.18 -16.94
C SER A 12 8.21 4.55 -17.59
N ILE A 13 8.94 5.50 -16.97
CA ILE A 13 9.22 6.80 -17.60
C ILE A 13 10.08 6.61 -18.85
N ASP A 14 11.11 5.77 -18.77
CA ASP A 14 12.00 5.45 -19.89
C ASP A 14 11.21 4.77 -21.03
N ASP A 15 10.36 3.79 -20.71
CA ASP A 15 9.48 3.12 -21.68
C ASP A 15 8.59 4.14 -22.42
N TYR A 16 7.95 5.09 -21.70
CA TYR A 16 7.13 6.13 -22.33
C TYR A 16 7.93 7.09 -23.21
N ILE A 17 9.20 7.35 -22.88
CA ILE A 17 10.09 8.16 -23.72
C ILE A 17 10.43 7.39 -24.99
N LEU A 18 10.77 6.10 -24.89
CA LEU A 18 11.10 5.24 -26.03
C LEU A 18 9.89 5.02 -26.96
N ASP A 19 8.69 4.95 -26.40
CA ASP A 19 7.42 4.84 -27.14
C ASP A 19 6.95 6.16 -27.77
N GLU A 20 7.80 7.20 -27.77
CA GLU A 20 7.48 8.54 -28.29
C GLU A 20 6.21 9.15 -27.68
N ALA A 21 5.95 8.86 -26.39
CA ALA A 21 4.80 9.35 -25.63
C ALA A 21 5.20 10.39 -24.55
N PRO A 22 5.76 11.56 -24.92
CA PRO A 22 6.37 12.50 -23.98
C PRO A 22 5.37 13.08 -22.97
N ILE A 23 4.10 13.22 -23.36
CA ILE A 23 3.04 13.70 -22.44
C ILE A 23 2.82 12.67 -21.33
N LYS A 24 2.69 11.38 -21.65
CA LYS A 24 2.53 10.32 -20.64
C LYS A 24 3.77 10.22 -19.74
N ALA A 25 4.97 10.34 -20.30
CA ALA A 25 6.21 10.36 -19.53
C ALA A 25 6.21 11.54 -18.53
N HIS A 26 5.80 12.73 -18.99
CA HIS A 26 5.70 13.92 -18.15
C HIS A 26 4.68 13.74 -17.01
N ASP A 27 3.46 13.30 -17.34
CA ASP A 27 2.38 13.12 -16.37
C ASP A 27 2.78 12.08 -15.29
N TYR A 28 3.38 10.97 -15.72
CA TYR A 28 3.87 9.96 -14.79
C TYR A 28 4.99 10.50 -13.88
N LEU A 29 5.94 11.26 -14.45
CA LEU A 29 7.03 11.87 -13.68
C LEU A 29 6.50 12.84 -12.62
N VAL A 30 5.50 13.66 -12.97
CA VAL A 30 4.86 14.60 -12.03
C VAL A 30 4.19 13.84 -10.90
N MET A 31 3.34 12.85 -11.19
CA MET A 31 2.67 12.03 -10.17
C MET A 31 3.67 11.32 -9.28
N PHE A 32 4.70 10.70 -9.85
CA PHE A 32 5.76 10.05 -9.09
C PHE A 32 6.50 11.02 -8.16
N ALA A 33 6.85 12.21 -8.66
CA ALA A 33 7.54 13.23 -7.86
C ALA A 33 6.67 13.75 -6.70
N GLU A 34 5.37 13.94 -6.92
CA GLU A 34 4.41 14.32 -5.87
C GLU A 34 4.27 13.24 -4.81
N LEU A 35 4.07 11.98 -5.23
CA LEU A 35 4.00 10.84 -4.30
C LEU A 35 5.28 10.72 -3.47
N MET A 36 6.45 10.85 -4.08
CA MET A 36 7.73 10.80 -3.37
C MET A 36 7.88 11.91 -2.35
N ARG A 37 7.45 13.13 -2.70
CA ARG A 37 7.45 14.28 -1.78
C ARG A 37 6.53 14.04 -0.58
N ASP A 38 5.32 13.54 -0.82
CA ASP A 38 4.34 13.23 0.23
C ASP A 38 4.89 12.15 1.18
N ILE A 39 5.50 11.10 0.64
CA ILE A 39 6.15 10.04 1.42
C ILE A 39 7.27 10.59 2.29
N LEU A 40 8.16 11.41 1.73
CA LEU A 40 9.28 12.00 2.49
C LEU A 40 8.77 12.92 3.61
N ASN A 41 7.81 13.79 3.32
CA ASN A 41 7.25 14.71 4.30
C ASN A 41 6.56 13.98 5.45
N ARG A 42 5.83 12.90 5.16
CA ARG A 42 5.09 12.12 6.17
C ARG A 42 5.97 11.12 6.92
N SER A 43 7.10 10.69 6.35
CA SER A 43 7.98 9.68 6.96
C SER A 43 8.53 10.06 8.33
N THR A 44 8.58 11.35 8.64
CA THR A 44 9.03 11.89 9.93
C THR A 44 7.95 11.89 11.01
N GLN A 45 6.69 11.70 10.64
CA GLN A 45 5.55 11.72 11.56
C GLN A 45 5.22 10.30 12.01
N PRO A 46 5.07 10.03 13.32
CA PRO A 46 4.73 8.70 13.81
C PRO A 46 3.28 8.29 13.51
N LEU A 47 2.36 9.26 13.51
CA LEU A 47 0.94 9.09 13.26
C LEU A 47 0.48 10.05 12.17
N THR A 48 -0.53 9.64 11.41
CA THR A 48 -1.23 10.43 10.40
C THR A 48 -2.74 10.26 10.57
N ARG A 49 -3.52 11.18 10.05
CA ARG A 49 -4.98 11.04 9.99
C ARG A 49 -5.35 9.97 8.97
N LEU A 50 -6.45 9.26 9.22
CA LEU A 50 -6.92 8.19 8.34
C LEU A 50 -7.24 8.70 6.92
N ASP A 51 -7.90 9.87 6.81
CA ASP A 51 -8.19 10.49 5.50
C ASP A 51 -6.91 10.75 4.69
N GLN A 52 -5.86 11.22 5.34
CA GLN A 52 -4.57 11.47 4.70
C GLN A 52 -3.83 10.20 4.30
N GLU A 53 -3.94 9.12 5.09
CA GLU A 53 -3.35 7.82 4.72
C GLU A 53 -4.08 7.23 3.52
N ILE A 54 -5.43 7.32 3.49
CA ILE A 54 -6.23 6.88 2.34
C ILE A 54 -5.82 7.64 1.08
N GLU A 55 -5.76 8.98 1.13
CA GLU A 55 -5.33 9.81 0.01
C GLU A 55 -3.95 9.40 -0.54
N MET A 56 -3.00 9.10 0.36
CA MET A 56 -1.67 8.65 -0.04
C MET A 56 -1.69 7.27 -0.70
N LEU A 57 -2.51 6.35 -0.19
CA LEU A 57 -2.68 5.01 -0.77
C LEU A 57 -3.33 5.09 -2.16
N GLU A 58 -4.31 5.96 -2.35
CA GLU A 58 -4.95 6.22 -3.65
C GLU A 58 -3.94 6.77 -4.66
N LYS A 59 -3.16 7.79 -4.31
CA LYS A 59 -2.07 8.30 -5.16
C LYS A 59 -1.06 7.23 -5.55
N TYR A 60 -0.73 6.33 -4.61
CA TYR A 60 0.15 5.20 -4.89
C TYR A 60 -0.47 4.25 -5.92
N ILE A 61 -1.76 3.90 -5.76
CA ILE A 61 -2.48 3.02 -6.69
C ILE A 61 -2.58 3.67 -8.07
N GLU A 62 -2.92 4.95 -8.15
CA GLU A 62 -3.00 5.70 -9.41
C GLU A 62 -1.66 5.72 -10.15
N THR A 63 -0.54 5.89 -9.42
CA THR A 63 0.80 5.79 -10.00
C THR A 63 1.07 4.38 -10.55
N GLU A 64 0.64 3.33 -9.85
CA GLU A 64 0.76 1.95 -10.32
C GLU A 64 -0.20 1.64 -11.48
N GLN A 65 -1.37 2.26 -11.54
CA GLN A 65 -2.30 2.15 -12.68
C GLN A 65 -1.68 2.70 -13.96
N MET A 66 -0.99 3.83 -13.91
CA MET A 66 -0.28 4.33 -15.09
C MET A 66 0.77 3.33 -15.60
N ARG A 67 1.45 2.63 -14.70
CA ARG A 67 2.46 1.63 -15.03
C ARG A 67 1.87 0.31 -15.56
N LEU A 68 0.81 -0.18 -14.92
CA LEU A 68 0.20 -1.48 -15.21
C LEU A 68 -0.93 -1.40 -16.26
N GLY A 69 -1.33 -0.19 -16.64
CA GLY A 69 -2.46 0.04 -17.53
C GLY A 69 -3.82 -0.15 -16.82
N GLU A 70 -4.88 -0.19 -17.62
CA GLU A 70 -6.28 -0.26 -17.16
C GLU A 70 -6.63 -1.57 -16.41
N GLY A 71 -5.69 -2.51 -16.34
CA GLY A 71 -5.91 -3.78 -15.64
C GLY A 71 -5.98 -3.66 -14.12
N LEU A 72 -5.38 -2.65 -13.51
CA LEU A 72 -5.45 -2.43 -12.06
C LEU A 72 -6.66 -1.57 -11.72
N ARG A 73 -7.61 -2.14 -10.97
CA ARG A 73 -8.76 -1.42 -10.41
C ARG A 73 -8.65 -1.38 -8.90
N TYR A 74 -9.26 -0.37 -8.26
CA TYR A 74 -9.31 -0.30 -6.82
C TYR A 74 -10.66 0.20 -6.30
N MET A 75 -10.94 -0.11 -5.04
CA MET A 75 -12.10 0.36 -4.30
C MET A 75 -11.71 0.68 -2.87
N VAL A 76 -12.22 1.80 -2.36
CA VAL A 76 -12.10 2.17 -0.95
C VAL A 76 -13.47 2.12 -0.31
N GLU A 77 -13.62 1.32 0.74
CA GLU A 77 -14.88 1.11 1.46
C GLU A 77 -14.71 1.58 2.93
N LEU A 78 -15.58 2.50 3.34
CA LEU A 78 -15.69 2.94 4.75
C LEU A 78 -16.96 2.35 5.34
N ASN A 79 -16.83 1.42 6.27
CA ASN A 79 -17.94 0.72 6.89
C ASN A 79 -18.23 1.30 8.29
N GLY A 80 -19.44 1.79 8.49
CA GLY A 80 -19.87 2.44 9.72
C GLY A 80 -19.48 3.94 9.78
N ASP A 81 -19.78 4.56 10.92
CA ASP A 81 -19.53 5.99 11.18
C ASP A 81 -18.07 6.20 11.62
N ILE A 82 -17.13 6.16 10.65
CA ILE A 82 -15.72 6.43 10.92
C ILE A 82 -15.42 7.90 10.65
N ASP A 83 -15.05 8.65 11.68
CA ASP A 83 -14.50 9.99 11.52
C ASP A 83 -13.04 9.89 11.06
N THR A 84 -12.83 9.92 9.76
CA THR A 84 -11.51 9.77 9.14
C THR A 84 -10.56 10.94 9.44
N VAL A 85 -11.10 12.11 9.78
CA VAL A 85 -10.33 13.31 10.10
C VAL A 85 -9.81 13.27 11.54
N SER A 86 -10.59 12.71 12.47
CA SER A 86 -10.21 12.60 13.88
C SER A 86 -9.56 11.26 14.22
N THR A 87 -9.58 10.29 13.30
CA THR A 87 -8.96 8.97 13.50
C THR A 87 -7.49 9.02 13.07
N TYR A 88 -6.59 8.64 13.98
CA TYR A 88 -5.15 8.59 13.73
C TYR A 88 -4.65 7.15 13.67
N ILE A 89 -3.79 6.88 12.69
CA ILE A 89 -3.11 5.60 12.50
C ILE A 89 -1.60 5.80 12.33
N PRO A 90 -0.78 4.75 12.51
CA PRO A 90 0.64 4.84 12.24
C PRO A 90 0.88 5.15 10.75
N THR A 91 1.69 6.16 10.49
CA THR A 91 1.99 6.62 9.13
C THR A 91 2.53 5.50 8.26
N MET A 92 2.01 5.34 7.03
CA MET A 92 2.44 4.35 6.04
C MET A 92 2.34 2.90 6.54
N ILE A 93 1.38 2.61 7.45
CA ILE A 93 1.24 1.27 8.03
C ILE A 93 0.60 0.29 7.02
N LEU A 94 -0.27 0.79 6.15
CA LEU A 94 -1.00 -0.01 5.16
C LEU A 94 -0.23 -0.18 3.85
N GLN A 95 0.71 0.70 3.56
CA GLN A 95 1.48 0.69 2.30
C GLN A 95 2.15 -0.66 2.00
N PRO A 96 2.82 -1.37 2.94
CA PRO A 96 3.42 -2.67 2.65
C PRO A 96 2.40 -3.76 2.25
N PHE A 97 1.17 -3.68 2.77
CA PHE A 97 0.10 -4.60 2.40
C PHE A 97 -0.41 -4.29 0.99
N LEU A 98 -0.59 -3.01 0.67
CA LEU A 98 -0.97 -2.56 -0.65
C LEU A 98 0.09 -2.92 -1.71
N GLU A 99 1.37 -2.68 -1.42
CA GLU A 99 2.48 -3.09 -2.27
C GLU A 99 2.42 -4.60 -2.56
N ASN A 100 2.17 -5.42 -1.54
CA ASN A 100 2.04 -6.87 -1.71
C ASN A 100 0.83 -7.27 -2.57
N ALA A 101 -0.33 -6.65 -2.35
CA ALA A 101 -1.54 -6.91 -3.13
C ALA A 101 -1.33 -6.59 -4.61
N ILE A 102 -0.75 -5.43 -4.92
CA ILE A 102 -0.50 -5.03 -6.31
C ILE A 102 0.58 -5.91 -6.95
N TRP A 103 1.74 -6.09 -6.32
CA TRP A 103 2.88 -6.75 -6.95
C TRP A 103 2.78 -8.26 -7.02
N HIS A 104 2.23 -8.89 -5.98
CA HIS A 104 2.13 -10.35 -5.90
C HIS A 104 0.74 -10.87 -6.23
N GLY A 105 -0.29 -10.07 -5.99
CA GLY A 105 -1.66 -10.40 -6.34
C GLY A 105 -1.94 -10.17 -7.82
N ILE A 106 -1.78 -8.95 -8.30
CA ILE A 106 -2.31 -8.48 -9.59
C ILE A 106 -1.22 -8.33 -10.66
N GLY A 107 -0.05 -7.79 -10.33
CA GLY A 107 0.95 -7.29 -11.28
C GLY A 107 1.52 -8.28 -12.30
N ASN A 108 1.20 -9.58 -12.18
CA ASN A 108 1.59 -10.63 -13.12
C ASN A 108 0.37 -11.25 -13.85
N ARG A 109 -0.77 -10.56 -13.90
CA ARG A 109 -1.98 -11.04 -14.57
C ARG A 109 -2.30 -10.16 -15.77
N GLU A 110 -2.41 -10.77 -16.95
CA GLU A 110 -2.88 -10.09 -18.17
C GLU A 110 -4.33 -9.59 -18.03
N SER A 111 -5.14 -10.27 -17.22
CA SER A 111 -6.54 -9.89 -16.95
C SER A 111 -6.69 -8.74 -15.95
N GLY A 112 -5.57 -8.25 -15.38
CA GLY A 112 -5.64 -7.29 -14.28
C GLY A 112 -6.24 -7.86 -13.00
N GLY A 113 -6.72 -6.96 -12.13
CA GLY A 113 -7.36 -7.32 -10.88
C GLY A 113 -7.91 -6.13 -10.11
N LEU A 114 -8.55 -6.43 -8.98
CA LEU A 114 -9.13 -5.45 -8.06
C LEU A 114 -8.41 -5.50 -6.72
N VAL A 115 -8.01 -4.34 -6.23
CA VAL A 115 -7.59 -4.15 -4.84
C VAL A 115 -8.70 -3.45 -4.08
N THR A 116 -9.08 -3.97 -2.92
CA THR A 116 -10.07 -3.34 -2.05
C THR A 116 -9.43 -2.97 -0.72
N LEU A 117 -9.55 -1.69 -0.38
CA LEU A 117 -9.18 -1.14 0.92
C LEU A 117 -10.45 -1.00 1.74
N ARG A 118 -10.60 -1.76 2.82
CA ARG A 118 -11.76 -1.66 3.71
C ARG A 118 -11.36 -1.14 5.07
N PHE A 119 -12.14 -0.18 5.56
CA PHE A 119 -12.01 0.36 6.90
C PHE A 119 -13.33 0.17 7.64
N GLY A 120 -13.27 -0.36 8.84
CA GLY A 120 -14.44 -0.61 9.69
C GLY A 120 -14.08 -0.49 11.16
N LEU A 121 -15.09 -0.46 12.01
CA LEU A 121 -14.92 -0.56 13.45
C LEU A 121 -15.23 -2.00 13.89
N ASN A 122 -14.53 -2.48 14.92
CA ASN A 122 -14.90 -3.75 15.52
C ASN A 122 -16.28 -3.65 16.20
N GLU A 123 -16.88 -4.80 16.57
CA GLU A 123 -18.23 -4.86 17.18
C GLU A 123 -18.39 -3.96 18.41
N ALA A 124 -17.33 -3.73 19.16
CA ALA A 124 -17.33 -2.83 20.32
C ALA A 124 -17.10 -1.36 19.95
N ASN A 125 -16.96 -1.01 18.66
CA ASN A 125 -16.61 0.31 18.14
C ASN A 125 -15.35 0.94 18.82
N SER A 126 -14.48 0.10 19.34
CA SER A 126 -13.31 0.54 20.12
C SER A 126 -12.00 0.49 19.34
N SER A 127 -11.99 -0.18 18.17
CA SER A 127 -10.78 -0.34 17.36
C SER A 127 -11.11 -0.24 15.89
N LEU A 128 -10.27 0.47 15.14
CA LEU A 128 -10.31 0.50 13.68
C LEU A 128 -9.75 -0.82 13.12
N ILE A 129 -10.48 -1.43 12.21
CA ILE A 129 -10.02 -2.55 11.40
C ILE A 129 -9.77 -2.02 10.00
N ALA A 130 -8.55 -2.19 9.49
CA ALA A 130 -8.19 -1.89 8.13
C ALA A 130 -7.79 -3.18 7.41
N THR A 131 -8.40 -3.45 6.26
CA THR A 131 -8.16 -4.65 5.46
C THR A 131 -7.73 -4.26 4.06
N VAL A 132 -6.71 -4.93 3.54
CA VAL A 132 -6.27 -4.84 2.14
C VAL A 132 -6.50 -6.19 1.50
N GLU A 133 -7.38 -6.25 0.52
CA GLU A 133 -7.73 -7.47 -0.21
C GLU A 133 -7.39 -7.33 -1.69
N ASP A 134 -6.98 -8.41 -2.32
CA ASP A 134 -6.78 -8.53 -3.76
C ASP A 134 -7.52 -9.77 -4.30
N ASP A 135 -8.03 -9.68 -5.52
CA ASP A 135 -8.61 -10.80 -6.26
C ASP A 135 -7.58 -11.60 -7.06
N GLY A 136 -6.32 -11.48 -6.68
CA GLY A 136 -5.17 -12.11 -7.31
C GLY A 136 -5.13 -13.63 -7.16
N ARG A 137 -4.00 -14.23 -7.58
CA ARG A 137 -3.83 -15.69 -7.60
C ARG A 137 -3.76 -16.34 -6.20
N GLY A 138 -3.72 -15.56 -5.12
CA GLY A 138 -3.58 -16.04 -3.75
C GLY A 138 -2.23 -16.74 -3.48
N ARG A 139 -1.92 -16.93 -2.20
CA ARG A 139 -0.62 -17.50 -1.76
C ARG A 139 -0.41 -18.96 -2.16
N ARG A 140 -1.46 -19.76 -2.38
CA ARG A 140 -1.39 -21.20 -2.70
C ARG A 140 -0.97 -21.48 -4.14
N ALA A 141 -1.20 -20.57 -5.09
CA ALA A 141 -0.85 -20.77 -6.50
C ALA A 141 0.65 -20.68 -6.79
N THR A 142 1.47 -20.25 -5.84
CA THR A 142 2.93 -20.00 -6.05
C THR A 142 3.81 -21.19 -5.69
N GLU A 143 3.28 -22.31 -5.20
CA GLU A 143 4.10 -23.46 -4.76
C GLU A 143 4.52 -24.40 -5.89
N GLY A 144 4.03 -24.22 -7.11
CA GLY A 144 4.22 -25.16 -8.22
C GLY A 144 5.05 -24.68 -9.43
N SER A 145 5.61 -23.46 -9.45
CA SER A 145 6.30 -22.98 -10.65
C SER A 145 7.82 -22.84 -10.48
N SER A 146 8.55 -23.39 -11.47
CA SER A 146 10.00 -23.59 -11.52
C SER A 146 10.90 -22.34 -11.64
N VAL A 147 10.40 -21.13 -11.39
CA VAL A 147 11.19 -19.88 -11.41
C VAL A 147 11.63 -19.55 -9.97
N ALA A 148 12.48 -20.38 -9.37
CA ALA A 148 12.68 -20.46 -7.92
C ALA A 148 13.58 -19.36 -7.33
N ASN A 149 14.45 -18.71 -8.10
CA ASN A 149 15.50 -17.86 -7.50
C ASN A 149 15.09 -16.38 -7.34
N ALA A 150 14.46 -15.76 -8.33
CA ALA A 150 13.96 -14.37 -8.21
C ALA A 150 12.80 -14.25 -7.22
N LYS A 151 11.95 -15.31 -7.12
CA LYS A 151 10.83 -15.39 -6.17
C LYS A 151 11.25 -15.56 -4.70
N LYS A 152 12.44 -16.09 -4.42
CA LYS A 152 12.93 -16.25 -3.04
C LYS A 152 13.31 -14.92 -2.40
N GLU A 153 13.87 -13.99 -3.15
CA GLU A 153 14.24 -12.66 -2.64
C GLU A 153 13.00 -11.78 -2.40
N THR A 154 12.05 -11.77 -3.33
CA THR A 154 10.79 -11.01 -3.19
C THR A 154 9.90 -11.52 -2.05
N LYS A 155 9.79 -12.86 -1.85
CA LYS A 155 9.11 -13.44 -0.68
C LYS A 155 9.79 -13.05 0.63
N LYS A 156 11.11 -13.00 0.66
CA LYS A 156 11.89 -12.62 1.86
C LYS A 156 11.70 -11.12 2.19
N HIS A 157 11.60 -10.25 1.19
CA HIS A 157 11.35 -8.83 1.38
C HIS A 157 9.92 -8.53 1.85
N ALA A 158 8.90 -9.17 1.27
CA ALA A 158 7.52 -9.05 1.68
C ALA A 158 7.31 -9.53 3.12
N SER A 159 7.83 -10.70 3.48
CA SER A 159 7.81 -11.24 4.85
C SER A 159 8.53 -10.32 5.84
N LYS A 160 9.64 -9.71 5.43
CA LYS A 160 10.40 -8.78 6.28
C LYS A 160 9.63 -7.47 6.50
N ALA A 161 9.00 -6.91 5.47
CA ALA A 161 8.18 -5.70 5.56
C ALA A 161 6.98 -5.91 6.51
N LEU A 162 6.26 -7.03 6.37
CA LEU A 162 5.14 -7.38 7.25
C LEU A 162 5.60 -7.57 8.71
N ASN A 163 6.75 -8.18 8.95
CA ASN A 163 7.31 -8.33 10.29
C ASN A 163 7.68 -6.97 10.91
N ILE A 164 8.29 -6.06 10.14
CA ILE A 164 8.60 -4.70 10.60
C ILE A 164 7.30 -3.94 10.94
N THR A 165 6.28 -4.05 10.11
CA THR A 165 4.96 -3.45 10.34
C THR A 165 4.36 -3.96 11.65
N ARG A 166 4.38 -5.28 11.88
CA ARG A 166 3.91 -5.89 13.13
C ARG A 166 4.67 -5.39 14.34
N GLN A 167 6.00 -5.37 14.28
CA GLN A 167 6.84 -4.84 15.37
C GLN A 167 6.55 -3.36 15.65
N ARG A 168 6.31 -2.56 14.61
CA ARG A 168 5.97 -1.15 14.75
C ARG A 168 4.63 -0.96 15.47
N LEU A 169 3.61 -1.76 15.13
CA LEU A 169 2.33 -1.78 15.83
C LEU A 169 2.48 -2.18 17.30
N GLU A 170 3.24 -3.22 17.59
CA GLU A 170 3.49 -3.67 18.97
C GLU A 170 4.19 -2.59 19.82
N LEU A 171 5.16 -1.88 19.22
CA LEU A 171 5.87 -0.79 19.89
C LEU A 171 4.97 0.44 20.15
N LEU A 172 4.09 0.76 19.20
CA LEU A 172 3.13 1.86 19.37
C LEU A 172 2.06 1.49 20.40
N ASN A 173 1.56 0.26 20.40
CA ASN A 173 0.64 -0.23 21.42
C ASN A 173 1.26 -0.16 22.82
N LYS A 174 2.53 -0.52 23.00
CA LYS A 174 3.23 -0.39 24.27
C LYS A 174 3.37 1.06 24.74
N LYS A 175 3.64 2.00 23.81
CA LYS A 175 3.78 3.43 24.15
C LYS A 175 2.44 4.10 24.50
N LEU A 176 1.33 3.62 23.94
CA LEU A 176 0.00 4.20 24.18
C LEU A 176 -0.70 3.62 25.40
N ILE A 177 -0.36 2.43 25.84
CA ILE A 177 -0.79 1.88 27.15
C ILE A 177 -0.19 2.70 28.31
N THR A 178 0.91 3.44 28.07
CA THR A 178 1.54 4.33 29.07
C THR A 178 1.04 5.77 29.01
N ALA A 179 0.17 6.15 28.05
CA ALA A 179 -0.45 7.46 27.94
C ALA A 179 -1.97 7.38 28.20
N PRO A 180 -2.56 8.22 29.07
CA PRO A 180 -4.00 8.17 29.31
C PRO A 180 -4.76 8.64 28.07
N SER A 181 -5.70 7.81 27.63
CA SER A 181 -6.74 8.04 26.63
C SER A 181 -6.32 8.30 25.16
N THR A 182 -6.01 7.23 24.41
CA THR A 182 -6.20 7.21 22.94
C THR A 182 -6.40 5.75 22.49
N SER A 183 -7.52 5.46 21.82
CA SER A 183 -7.84 4.14 21.27
C SER A 183 -7.03 3.87 19.99
N LEU A 184 -6.52 2.65 19.85
CA LEU A 184 -5.68 2.22 18.74
C LEU A 184 -6.36 1.24 17.82
N ALA A 185 -5.98 1.35 16.52
CA ALA A 185 -6.36 0.45 15.47
C ALA A 185 -5.72 -0.94 15.59
N GLN A 186 -6.48 -2.00 15.38
CA GLN A 186 -5.98 -3.34 15.07
C GLN A 186 -6.01 -3.56 13.57
N ILE A 187 -4.92 -4.12 13.02
CA ILE A 187 -4.82 -4.52 11.61
C ILE A 187 -4.92 -6.04 11.58
N GLY A 188 -5.97 -6.54 10.94
CA GLY A 188 -6.24 -7.96 10.76
C GLY A 188 -5.61 -8.53 9.48
#